data_f317edcf30074025859dc6b56567a106
#
_entry.id   f317edcf30074025859dc6b56567a106
#
_cell.length_a   1.000
_cell.length_b   1.000
_cell.length_c   1.000
_cell.angle_alpha   90.00
_cell.angle_beta   90.00
_cell.angle_gamma   90.00
#
_symmetry.space_group_name_H-M   'P 1'
#
loop_
_entity.id
_entity.type
_entity.pdbx_description
1 polymer ?
#
loop_
_entity_poly.entity_id
_entity_poly.type
_entity_poly.pdbx_seq_one_letter_code
_entity_poly.pdbx_strand_id
1 'polypeptide(L)'
;MTPLRELYDLYYYPNPAKEERRRQLLAEIPTDACDEDNYGRTSLHIAAEFADCEAIASLLDRGAGVNDRDEEGHTPLFRLASRRSRVPALEEPIATAARLLLGRGANLPRSARGTTALIEAVQNRHHAMAAVLIDSGQRLD
;
A
#
# COMPACT_ATOMS: atom_id res chain seq x y z
N MET A 1 -8.10 -9.09 19.25
CA MET A 1 -7.78 -8.68 17.88
C MET A 1 -7.86 -7.18 17.78
N THR A 2 -6.84 -6.55 17.20
CA THR A 2 -6.84 -5.11 17.01
C THR A 2 -7.63 -4.72 15.75
N PRO A 3 -8.15 -3.48 15.66
CA PRO A 3 -8.85 -3.04 14.44
C PRO A 3 -8.02 -3.13 13.18
N LEU A 4 -6.72 -2.82 13.27
CA LEU A 4 -5.81 -2.94 12.11
C LEU A 4 -5.63 -4.39 11.68
N ARG A 5 -5.56 -5.33 12.60
CA ARG A 5 -5.48 -6.75 12.27
C ARG A 5 -6.77 -7.24 11.63
N GLU A 6 -7.91 -6.81 12.17
CA GLU A 6 -9.21 -7.13 11.59
C GLU A 6 -9.32 -6.59 10.16
N LEU A 7 -8.87 -5.35 9.94
CA LEU A 7 -8.85 -4.73 8.61
C LEU A 7 -7.99 -5.56 7.64
N TYR A 8 -6.79 -5.95 8.06
CA TYR A 8 -5.91 -6.77 7.25
C TYR A 8 -6.57 -8.09 6.86
N ASP A 9 -7.17 -8.77 7.84
CA ASP A 9 -7.84 -10.05 7.60
C ASP A 9 -9.01 -9.93 6.63
N LEU A 10 -9.75 -8.81 6.66
CA LEU A 10 -10.85 -8.57 5.73
C LEU A 10 -10.37 -8.37 4.29
N TYR A 11 -9.18 -7.83 4.10
CA TYR A 11 -8.56 -7.75 2.77
C TYR A 11 -7.98 -9.10 2.32
N TYR A 12 -7.36 -9.81 3.24
CA TYR A 12 -6.69 -11.07 2.93
C TYR A 12 -7.70 -12.18 2.62
N TYR A 13 -8.84 -12.18 3.34
CA TYR A 13 -9.93 -13.12 3.14
C TYR A 13 -11.19 -12.35 2.72
N PRO A 14 -11.30 -11.94 1.43
CA PRO A 14 -12.42 -11.13 1.00
C PRO A 14 -13.76 -11.83 1.21
N ASN A 15 -14.70 -11.10 1.78
CA ASN A 15 -16.05 -11.58 2.01
C ASN A 15 -17.03 -10.44 1.72
N PRO A 16 -17.85 -10.57 0.66
CA PRO A 16 -18.81 -9.52 0.32
C PRO A 16 -19.75 -9.12 1.45
N ALA A 17 -20.09 -10.06 2.35
CA ALA A 17 -20.94 -9.76 3.50
C ALA A 17 -20.27 -8.85 4.53
N LYS A 18 -18.95 -8.68 4.46
CA LYS A 18 -18.18 -7.86 5.40
C LYS A 18 -17.63 -6.56 4.77
N GLU A 19 -18.07 -6.22 3.58
CA GLU A 19 -17.66 -4.99 2.89
C GLU A 19 -17.93 -3.75 3.74
N GLU A 20 -19.12 -3.68 4.34
CA GLU A 20 -19.48 -2.56 5.19
C GLU A 20 -18.59 -2.47 6.44
N ARG A 21 -18.25 -3.62 7.03
CA ARG A 21 -17.35 -3.65 8.20
C ARG A 21 -15.96 -3.13 7.82
N ARG A 22 -15.46 -3.48 6.65
CA ARG A 22 -14.20 -2.98 6.14
C ARG A 22 -14.22 -1.44 5.98
N ARG A 23 -15.29 -0.91 5.41
CA ARG A 23 -15.46 0.54 5.26
C ARG A 23 -15.53 1.24 6.61
N GLN A 24 -16.24 0.66 7.58
CA GLN A 24 -16.31 1.19 8.93
C GLN A 24 -14.94 1.27 9.57
N LEU A 25 -14.15 0.20 9.49
CA LEU A 25 -12.80 0.17 10.05
C LEU A 25 -11.91 1.24 9.39
N LEU A 26 -11.98 1.39 8.07
CA LEU A 26 -11.22 2.41 7.36
C LEU A 26 -11.58 3.81 7.83
N ALA A 27 -12.85 4.05 8.17
CA ALA A 27 -13.31 5.34 8.66
C ALA A 27 -12.97 5.59 10.13
N GLU A 28 -13.00 4.54 10.96
CA GLU A 28 -12.84 4.65 12.41
C GLU A 28 -11.38 4.61 12.87
N ILE A 29 -10.52 3.85 12.20
CA ILE A 29 -9.11 3.73 12.59
C ILE A 29 -8.41 5.07 12.34
N PRO A 30 -7.75 5.66 13.36
CA PRO A 30 -6.95 6.87 13.15
C PRO A 30 -5.89 6.66 12.06
N THR A 31 -5.68 7.67 11.23
CA THR A 31 -4.74 7.55 10.09
C THR A 31 -3.29 7.35 10.50
N ASP A 32 -2.93 7.74 11.72
CA ASP A 32 -1.59 7.57 12.28
C ASP A 32 -1.46 6.32 13.18
N ALA A 33 -2.56 5.59 13.40
CA ALA A 33 -2.50 4.37 14.22
C ALA A 33 -1.66 3.30 13.54
N CYS A 34 -0.79 2.67 14.30
CA CYS A 34 -0.01 1.52 13.87
C CYS A 34 -0.02 0.47 14.97
N ASP A 35 0.32 -0.76 14.65
CA ASP A 35 0.11 -1.90 15.52
C ASP A 35 1.26 -2.90 15.41
N GLU A 36 1.85 -3.27 16.53
CA GLU A 36 2.92 -4.25 16.59
C GLU A 36 2.49 -5.62 16.04
N ASP A 37 1.24 -6.02 16.28
CA ASP A 37 0.69 -7.28 15.77
C ASP A 37 0.61 -7.31 14.24
N ASN A 38 0.76 -6.16 13.59
CA ASN A 38 0.68 -6.00 12.15
C ASN A 38 1.93 -5.28 11.61
N TYR A 39 3.08 -5.49 12.23
CA TYR A 39 4.40 -4.97 11.82
C TYR A 39 4.46 -3.45 11.75
N GLY A 40 3.72 -2.75 12.62
CA GLY A 40 3.71 -1.29 12.63
C GLY A 40 3.04 -0.65 11.42
N ARG A 41 2.25 -1.39 10.68
CA ARG A 41 1.54 -0.87 9.50
C ARG A 41 0.39 0.03 9.89
N THR A 42 0.21 1.10 9.13
CA THR A 42 -0.98 1.96 9.22
C THR A 42 -2.07 1.44 8.29
N SER A 43 -3.27 2.02 8.38
CA SER A 43 -4.36 1.70 7.42
C SER A 43 -3.91 1.94 5.98
N LEU A 44 -3.12 2.99 5.73
CA LEU A 44 -2.62 3.30 4.38
C LEU A 44 -1.68 2.22 3.86
N HIS A 45 -0.81 1.68 4.70
CA HIS A 45 0.04 0.54 4.31
C HIS A 45 -0.82 -0.66 3.87
N ILE A 46 -1.86 -0.95 4.64
CA ILE A 46 -2.76 -2.08 4.35
C ILE A 46 -3.52 -1.85 3.05
N ALA A 47 -4.13 -0.67 2.89
CA ALA A 47 -4.87 -0.33 1.68
C ALA A 47 -3.97 -0.36 0.43
N ALA A 48 -2.73 0.12 0.56
CA ALA A 48 -1.76 0.10 -0.54
C ALA A 48 -1.37 -1.33 -0.90
N GLU A 49 -1.10 -2.17 0.09
CA GLU A 49 -0.73 -3.58 -0.16
C GLU A 49 -1.77 -4.32 -0.98
N PHE A 50 -3.06 -4.02 -0.76
CA PHE A 50 -4.15 -4.65 -1.50
C PHE A 50 -4.67 -3.81 -2.67
N ALA A 51 -3.98 -2.71 -2.99
CA ALA A 51 -4.30 -1.82 -4.12
C ALA A 51 -5.76 -1.31 -4.10
N ASP A 52 -6.27 -1.00 -2.92
CA ASP A 52 -7.60 -0.42 -2.76
C ASP A 52 -7.53 1.09 -3.00
N CYS A 53 -7.70 1.50 -4.26
CA CYS A 53 -7.52 2.88 -4.67
C CYS A 53 -8.51 3.83 -3.99
N GLU A 54 -9.75 3.41 -3.79
CA GLU A 54 -10.76 4.22 -3.11
C GLU A 54 -10.35 4.49 -1.65
N ALA A 55 -9.91 3.45 -0.95
CA ALA A 55 -9.45 3.59 0.43
C ALA A 55 -8.17 4.45 0.52
N ILE A 56 -7.23 4.27 -0.42
CA ILE A 56 -5.99 5.07 -0.47
C ILE A 56 -6.35 6.55 -0.62
N ALA A 57 -7.20 6.90 -1.58
CA ALA A 57 -7.61 8.28 -1.80
C ALA A 57 -8.29 8.88 -0.57
N SER A 58 -9.21 8.15 0.04
CA SER A 58 -9.92 8.58 1.24
C SER A 58 -8.98 8.82 2.42
N LEU A 59 -8.05 7.88 2.67
CA LEU A 59 -7.09 8.00 3.75
C LEU A 59 -6.14 9.19 3.55
N LEU A 60 -5.68 9.41 2.33
CA LEU A 60 -4.83 10.55 2.01
C LEU A 60 -5.57 11.88 2.18
N ASP A 61 -6.86 11.94 1.79
CA ASP A 61 -7.70 13.12 2.00
C ASP A 61 -7.90 13.42 3.48
N ARG A 62 -7.85 12.41 4.33
CA ARG A 62 -7.96 12.54 5.79
C ARG A 62 -6.61 12.86 6.47
N GLY A 63 -5.55 13.02 5.71
CA GLY A 63 -4.23 13.38 6.23
C GLY A 63 -3.32 12.22 6.58
N ALA A 64 -3.58 11.02 6.06
CA ALA A 64 -2.68 9.88 6.26
C ALA A 64 -1.27 10.21 5.76
N GLY A 65 -0.26 9.78 6.51
CA GLY A 65 1.15 10.03 6.16
C GLY A 65 1.60 9.14 4.99
N VAL A 66 1.70 9.74 3.81
CA VAL A 66 2.04 9.01 2.58
C VAL A 66 3.41 8.35 2.65
N ASN A 67 4.32 8.88 3.47
CA ASN A 67 5.68 8.36 3.63
C ASN A 67 5.94 7.74 5.01
N ASP A 68 4.89 7.42 5.76
CA ASP A 68 5.03 6.74 7.04
C ASP A 68 5.67 5.37 6.83
N ARG A 69 6.56 5.00 7.74
CA ARG A 69 7.27 3.72 7.67
C ARG A 69 6.73 2.75 8.70
N ASP A 70 6.62 1.48 8.30
CA ASP A 70 6.31 0.41 9.25
C ASP A 70 7.57 -0.04 10.00
N GLU A 71 7.45 -1.07 10.81
CA GLU A 71 8.59 -1.60 11.59
C GLU A 71 9.73 -2.13 10.73
N GLU A 72 9.44 -2.50 9.49
CA GLU A 72 10.47 -2.95 8.54
C GLU A 72 11.08 -1.80 7.75
N GLY A 73 10.66 -0.55 8.03
CA GLY A 73 11.13 0.64 7.35
C GLY A 73 10.48 0.88 5.99
N HIS A 74 9.37 0.21 5.70
CA HIS A 74 8.70 0.30 4.41
C HIS A 74 7.58 1.34 4.40
N THR A 75 7.51 2.11 3.32
CA THR A 75 6.41 3.03 3.04
C THR A 75 5.23 2.29 2.40
N PRO A 76 4.04 2.91 2.35
CA PRO A 76 2.92 2.33 1.61
C PRO A 76 3.25 2.00 0.15
N LEU A 77 3.99 2.89 -0.54
CA LEU A 77 4.40 2.65 -1.93
C LEU A 77 5.28 1.41 -2.04
N PHE A 78 6.21 1.22 -1.12
CA PHE A 78 7.07 0.04 -1.12
C PHE A 78 6.25 -1.24 -0.87
N ARG A 79 5.27 -1.19 0.03
CA ARG A 79 4.38 -2.33 0.29
C ARG A 79 3.58 -2.71 -0.95
N LEU A 80 3.11 -1.71 -1.71
CA LEU A 80 2.43 -1.97 -2.97
C LEU A 80 3.36 -2.68 -3.97
N ALA A 81 4.59 -2.22 -4.09
CA ALA A 81 5.59 -2.80 -5.00
C ALA A 81 6.00 -4.22 -4.59
N SER A 82 6.08 -4.48 -3.29
CA SER A 82 6.51 -5.78 -2.77
C SER A 82 5.40 -6.83 -2.75
N ARG A 83 4.18 -6.44 -3.10
CA ARG A 83 3.05 -7.36 -3.15
C ARG A 83 3.31 -8.47 -4.17
N ARG A 84 3.16 -9.71 -3.73
CA ARG A 84 3.20 -10.87 -4.61
C ARG A 84 1.82 -11.11 -5.20
N SER A 85 1.54 -10.50 -6.34
CA SER A 85 0.29 -10.75 -7.06
C SER A 85 0.46 -11.96 -7.97
N ARG A 86 -0.46 -12.91 -7.86
CA ARG A 86 -0.54 -14.03 -8.79
C ARG A 86 -1.63 -13.81 -9.84
N VAL A 87 -2.33 -12.69 -9.76
CA VAL A 87 -3.47 -12.41 -10.63
C VAL A 87 -3.16 -11.24 -11.54
N PRO A 88 -2.92 -11.46 -12.85
CA PRO A 88 -2.59 -10.39 -13.79
C PRO A 88 -3.62 -9.26 -13.85
N ALA A 89 -4.88 -9.58 -13.58
CA ALA A 89 -5.98 -8.60 -13.63
C ALA A 89 -5.85 -7.47 -12.61
N LEU A 90 -4.91 -7.55 -11.66
CA LEU A 90 -4.69 -6.53 -10.65
C LEU A 90 -3.63 -5.49 -11.05
N GLU A 91 -3.01 -5.60 -12.22
CA GLU A 91 -1.98 -4.65 -12.65
C GLU A 91 -2.49 -3.21 -12.73
N GLU A 92 -3.68 -3.00 -13.29
CA GLU A 92 -4.22 -1.65 -13.44
C GLU A 92 -4.55 -0.99 -12.10
N PRO A 93 -5.23 -1.65 -11.15
CA PRO A 93 -5.39 -1.09 -9.80
C PRO A 93 -4.07 -0.79 -9.10
N ILE A 94 -3.06 -1.64 -9.27
CA ILE A 94 -1.73 -1.43 -8.70
C ILE A 94 -1.08 -0.18 -9.28
N ALA A 95 -1.15 0.01 -10.60
CA ALA A 95 -0.61 1.20 -11.25
C ALA A 95 -1.35 2.46 -10.82
N THR A 96 -2.68 2.40 -10.71
CA THR A 96 -3.50 3.52 -10.24
C THR A 96 -3.16 3.89 -8.80
N ALA A 97 -2.99 2.88 -7.92
CA ALA A 97 -2.59 3.10 -6.54
C ALA A 97 -1.21 3.78 -6.46
N ALA A 98 -0.26 3.35 -7.30
CA ALA A 98 1.06 3.98 -7.37
C ALA A 98 0.95 5.45 -7.79
N ARG A 99 0.14 5.77 -8.80
CA ARG A 99 -0.08 7.15 -9.24
C ARG A 99 -0.70 8.01 -8.14
N LEU A 100 -1.67 7.46 -7.39
CA LEU A 100 -2.27 8.16 -6.26
C LEU A 100 -1.25 8.51 -5.19
N LEU A 101 -0.44 7.54 -4.80
CA LEU A 101 0.59 7.75 -3.78
C LEU A 101 1.63 8.78 -4.24
N LEU A 102 2.14 8.64 -5.47
CA LEU A 102 3.12 9.56 -6.03
C LEU A 102 2.54 10.97 -6.19
N GLY A 103 1.29 11.08 -6.62
CA GLY A 103 0.62 12.37 -6.76
C GLY A 103 0.39 13.10 -5.45
N ARG A 104 0.44 12.37 -4.33
CA ARG A 104 0.31 12.94 -2.98
C ARG A 104 1.67 13.05 -2.27
N GLY A 105 2.77 12.97 -3.00
CA GLY A 105 4.09 13.22 -2.48
C GLY A 105 4.84 12.01 -1.95
N ALA A 106 4.46 10.80 -2.35
CA ALA A 106 5.21 9.61 -1.97
C ALA A 106 6.64 9.70 -2.47
N ASN A 107 7.59 9.44 -1.58
CA ASN A 107 9.00 9.36 -1.92
C ASN A 107 9.29 8.02 -2.60
N LEU A 108 10.44 7.96 -3.29
CA LEU A 108 10.93 6.74 -3.91
C LEU A 108 12.11 6.19 -3.08
N PRO A 109 11.86 5.73 -1.83
CA PRO A 109 12.93 5.36 -0.94
C PRO A 109 13.49 3.99 -1.28
N ARG A 110 14.73 3.76 -0.82
CA ARG A 110 15.28 2.42 -0.77
C ARG A 110 14.85 1.76 0.53
N SER A 111 14.67 0.45 0.51
CA SER A 111 14.45 -0.33 1.72
C SER A 111 15.72 -0.40 2.55
N ALA A 112 15.61 -0.92 3.78
CA ALA A 112 16.76 -1.19 4.64
C ALA A 112 17.78 -2.15 3.99
N ARG A 113 17.35 -2.95 3.02
CA ARG A 113 18.20 -3.87 2.26
C ARG A 113 18.76 -3.25 0.98
N GLY A 114 18.53 -1.97 0.74
CA GLY A 114 18.99 -1.27 -0.45
C GLY A 114 18.16 -1.49 -1.71
N THR A 115 17.08 -2.27 -1.65
CA THR A 115 16.18 -2.44 -2.79
C THR A 115 15.27 -1.23 -2.92
N THR A 116 14.95 -0.86 -4.16
CA THR A 116 14.01 0.22 -4.43
C THR A 116 12.63 -0.36 -4.75
N ALA A 117 11.60 0.50 -4.68
CA ALA A 117 10.26 0.09 -5.10
C ALA A 117 10.24 -0.38 -6.55
N LEU A 118 11.05 0.22 -7.43
CA LEU A 118 11.17 -0.21 -8.83
C LEU A 118 11.74 -1.63 -8.93
N ILE A 119 12.80 -1.93 -8.17
CA ILE A 119 13.39 -3.28 -8.16
C ILE A 119 12.35 -4.30 -7.68
N GLU A 120 11.63 -3.98 -6.60
CA GLU A 120 10.58 -4.87 -6.08
C GLU A 120 9.46 -5.08 -7.12
N ALA A 121 9.02 -4.01 -7.78
CA ALA A 121 7.98 -4.10 -8.80
C ALA A 121 8.43 -5.00 -9.97
N VAL A 122 9.67 -4.87 -10.42
CA VAL A 122 10.23 -5.71 -11.50
C VAL A 122 10.30 -7.17 -11.05
N GLN A 123 10.82 -7.42 -9.86
CA GLN A 123 10.95 -8.79 -9.32
C GLN A 123 9.59 -9.46 -9.14
N ASN A 124 8.58 -8.71 -8.76
CA ASN A 124 7.22 -9.22 -8.55
C ASN A 124 6.35 -9.13 -9.81
N ARG A 125 6.95 -8.77 -10.95
CA ARG A 125 6.29 -8.68 -12.26
C ARG A 125 5.13 -7.68 -12.31
N HIS A 126 5.20 -6.62 -11.53
CA HIS A 126 4.24 -5.52 -11.59
C HIS A 126 4.66 -4.54 -12.70
N HIS A 127 4.45 -4.92 -13.96
CA HIS A 127 4.94 -4.16 -15.11
C HIS A 127 4.34 -2.77 -15.21
N ALA A 128 3.04 -2.63 -14.98
CA ALA A 128 2.38 -1.33 -15.04
C ALA A 128 2.89 -0.40 -13.93
N MET A 129 3.11 -0.92 -12.73
CA MET A 129 3.70 -0.15 -11.64
C MET A 129 5.14 0.25 -11.94
N ALA A 130 5.93 -0.68 -12.51
CA ALA A 130 7.31 -0.39 -12.88
C ALA A 130 7.36 0.77 -13.88
N ALA A 131 6.48 0.80 -14.87
CA ALA A 131 6.38 1.90 -15.84
C ALA A 131 6.06 3.23 -15.13
N VAL A 132 5.12 3.24 -14.19
CA VAL A 132 4.78 4.44 -13.41
C VAL A 132 5.98 4.93 -12.61
N LEU A 133 6.72 4.03 -11.98
CA LEU A 133 7.89 4.39 -11.19
C LEU A 133 9.01 4.97 -12.06
N ILE A 134 9.25 4.40 -13.24
CA ILE A 134 10.23 4.91 -14.19
C ILE A 134 9.84 6.32 -14.64
N ASP A 135 8.58 6.53 -14.99
CA ASP A 135 8.07 7.84 -15.40
C ASP A 135 8.21 8.88 -14.27
N SER A 136 8.18 8.45 -13.02
CA SER A 136 8.37 9.30 -11.85
C SER A 136 9.84 9.57 -11.53
N GLY A 137 10.76 9.00 -12.29
CA GLY A 137 12.20 9.26 -12.17
C GLY A 137 12.97 8.25 -11.34
N GLN A 138 12.35 7.15 -10.87
CA GLN A 138 13.10 6.12 -10.16
C GLN A 138 13.97 5.32 -11.15
N ARG A 139 15.15 4.92 -10.69
CA ARG A 139 16.13 4.15 -11.48
C ARG A 139 16.36 2.79 -10.85
N LEU A 140 16.83 1.85 -11.68
CA LEU A 140 17.17 0.49 -11.25
C LEU A 140 18.48 0.43 -10.46
N ASP A 141 19.36 1.40 -10.64
CA ASP A 141 20.66 1.47 -9.97
C ASP A 141 20.63 2.09 -8.55
#